data_8cadfdb4cbb8ba34c52b5a4e823bf5ef
#
_entry.id   8cadfdb4cbb8ba34c52b5a4e823bf5ef
#
_cell.length_a   1.000
_cell.length_b   1.000
_cell.length_c   1.000
_cell.angle_alpha   90.00
_cell.angle_beta   90.00
_cell.angle_gamma   90.00
#
_symmetry.space_group_name_H-M   'P 1'
#
loop_
_entity.id
_entity.type
_entity.pdbx_description
1 polymer ?
#
loop_
_entity_poly.entity_id
_entity_poly.type
_entity_poly.pdbx_seq_one_letter_code
_entity_poly.pdbx_strand_id
1 'polypeptide(L)'
;VDFSIYKSKSALSVKLVKPTFETDSQGRTIMKRSGGILLEFAPSIGTRKYDWTRKGSFMLSPIEAAELANRLNPSRQSIAQKVEFFHDPGMGGSSQGSVTKSLKMEAMPDGTGGVFLNYSQTKFGEKLNVNIPVSFGEVSALELLIKHLVPRVMGFFDEDSMTSSLSSSSSSSNSASYGY
;
A
#
# COMPACT_ATOMS: atom_id res chain seq x y z
N VAL A 1 11.70 -0.36 3.34
CA VAL A 1 11.60 1.13 3.31
C VAL A 1 10.13 1.47 3.32
N ASP A 2 9.71 2.40 4.16
CA ASP A 2 8.36 2.93 4.26
C ASP A 2 8.39 4.45 4.25
N PHE A 3 7.31 5.06 3.80
CA PHE A 3 7.08 6.50 3.92
C PHE A 3 6.01 6.72 4.98
N SER A 4 6.25 7.62 5.93
CA SER A 4 5.32 7.84 7.03
C SER A 4 4.96 9.30 7.21
N ILE A 5 3.68 9.55 7.54
CA ILE A 5 3.11 10.84 7.90
C ILE A 5 2.66 10.76 9.36
N TYR A 6 3.14 11.67 10.19
CA TYR A 6 2.81 11.74 11.59
C TYR A 6 2.00 13.00 11.90
N LYS A 7 0.85 12.83 12.56
CA LYS A 7 -0.04 13.92 12.99
C LYS A 7 -0.33 13.80 14.48
N SER A 8 -0.91 14.82 15.06
CA SER A 8 -1.18 14.84 16.52
C SER A 8 -2.06 13.66 17.00
N LYS A 9 -3.02 13.22 16.17
CA LYS A 9 -4.01 12.20 16.55
C LYS A 9 -3.82 10.85 15.84
N SER A 10 -2.96 10.78 14.83
CA SER A 10 -2.83 9.58 13.98
C SER A 10 -1.52 9.58 13.22
N ALA A 11 -1.12 8.40 12.75
CA ALA A 11 -0.01 8.22 11.81
C ALA A 11 -0.44 7.33 10.64
N LEU A 12 0.15 7.57 9.48
CA LEU A 12 0.05 6.76 8.26
C LEU A 12 1.44 6.24 7.91
N SER A 13 1.53 4.96 7.59
CA SER A 13 2.70 4.37 6.94
C SER A 13 2.29 3.79 5.59
N VAL A 14 3.09 4.05 4.56
CA VAL A 14 2.90 3.59 3.19
C VAL A 14 4.02 2.62 2.84
N LYS A 15 3.68 1.40 2.45
CA LYS A 15 4.62 0.33 2.18
C LYS A 15 4.37 -0.32 0.83
N LEU A 16 5.45 -0.68 0.15
CA LEU A 16 5.39 -1.51 -1.05
C LEU A 16 5.27 -2.98 -0.66
N VAL A 17 4.26 -3.66 -1.17
CA VAL A 17 4.16 -5.13 -1.18
C VAL A 17 4.51 -5.59 -2.60
N LYS A 18 5.64 -6.27 -2.74
CA LYS A 18 6.12 -6.74 -4.04
C LYS A 18 5.24 -7.87 -4.56
N PRO A 19 5.07 -7.98 -5.90
CA PRO A 19 4.47 -9.16 -6.51
C PRO A 19 5.38 -10.38 -6.30
N THR A 20 4.79 -11.57 -6.37
CA THR A 20 5.53 -12.83 -6.35
C THR A 20 5.37 -13.54 -7.67
N PHE A 21 6.41 -14.25 -8.09
CA PHE A 21 6.48 -14.97 -9.37
C PHE A 21 6.76 -16.44 -9.13
N GLU A 22 6.38 -17.26 -10.11
CA GLU A 22 6.73 -18.68 -10.17
C GLU A 22 7.08 -19.07 -11.62
N THR A 23 7.75 -20.17 -11.78
CA THR A 23 8.07 -20.72 -13.10
C THR A 23 7.05 -21.80 -13.45
N ASP A 24 6.39 -21.66 -14.61
CA ASP A 24 5.46 -22.67 -15.09
C ASP A 24 6.18 -23.91 -15.63
N SER A 25 5.40 -24.94 -16.01
CA SER A 25 5.92 -26.20 -16.55
C SER A 25 6.66 -26.05 -17.90
N GLN A 26 6.53 -24.88 -18.54
CA GLN A 26 7.21 -24.55 -19.82
C GLN A 26 8.45 -23.65 -19.60
N GLY A 27 8.84 -23.41 -18.33
CA GLY A 27 9.99 -22.59 -18.00
C GLY A 27 9.72 -21.07 -18.07
N ARG A 28 8.46 -20.64 -18.21
CA ARG A 28 8.10 -19.22 -18.28
C ARG A 28 7.86 -18.67 -16.86
N THR A 29 8.35 -17.45 -16.61
CA THR A 29 8.05 -16.73 -15.37
C THR A 29 6.63 -16.15 -15.47
N ILE A 30 5.77 -16.57 -14.56
CA ILE A 30 4.40 -16.08 -14.42
C ILE A 30 4.20 -15.41 -13.06
N MET A 31 3.35 -14.40 -13.00
CA MET A 31 3.02 -13.74 -11.74
C MET A 31 2.07 -14.64 -10.95
N LYS A 32 2.54 -15.12 -9.78
CA LYS A 32 1.73 -15.91 -8.84
C LYS A 32 0.78 -15.03 -8.03
N ARG A 33 1.27 -13.88 -7.59
CA ARG A 33 0.50 -12.92 -6.79
C ARG A 33 0.88 -11.51 -7.17
N SER A 34 -0.13 -10.68 -7.44
CA SER A 34 0.06 -9.25 -7.66
C SER A 34 0.60 -8.57 -6.40
N GLY A 35 1.40 -7.56 -6.59
CA GLY A 35 1.80 -6.65 -5.52
C GLY A 35 0.68 -5.68 -5.16
N GLY A 36 0.97 -4.79 -4.22
CA GLY A 36 0.05 -3.74 -3.80
C GLY A 36 0.75 -2.67 -2.97
N ILE A 37 0.04 -1.60 -2.68
CA ILE A 37 0.49 -0.56 -1.77
C ILE A 37 -0.28 -0.71 -0.46
N LEU A 38 0.44 -1.03 0.61
CA LEU A 38 -0.13 -1.19 1.94
C LEU A 38 -0.12 0.15 2.67
N LEU A 39 -1.30 0.62 3.04
CA LEU A 39 -1.50 1.76 3.91
C LEU A 39 -1.80 1.26 5.32
N GLU A 40 -1.02 1.69 6.32
CA GLU A 40 -1.24 1.36 7.72
C GLU A 40 -1.56 2.62 8.51
N PHE A 41 -2.65 2.58 9.27
CA PHE A 41 -3.19 3.69 10.03
C PHE A 41 -3.12 3.38 11.52
N ALA A 42 -2.35 4.16 12.29
CA ALA A 42 -2.22 4.00 13.73
C ALA A 42 -2.84 5.19 14.48
N PRO A 43 -3.72 4.94 15.48
CA PRO A 43 -4.21 5.99 16.36
C PRO A 43 -3.10 6.46 17.30
N SER A 44 -3.16 7.73 17.71
CA SER A 44 -2.26 8.26 18.74
C SER A 44 -2.67 7.76 20.12
N ILE A 45 -1.68 7.46 20.94
CA ILE A 45 -1.81 7.12 22.38
C ILE A 45 -1.09 8.11 23.30
N GLY A 46 -0.65 9.22 22.76
CA GLY A 46 0.05 10.28 23.48
C GLY A 46 0.87 11.16 22.54
N THR A 47 1.54 12.17 23.09
CA THR A 47 2.37 13.09 22.30
C THR A 47 3.45 12.33 21.52
N ARG A 48 3.37 12.35 20.20
CA ARG A 48 4.29 11.65 19.27
C ARG A 48 4.40 10.13 19.51
N LYS A 49 3.36 9.52 20.11
CA LYS A 49 3.28 8.07 20.32
C LYS A 49 2.05 7.51 19.62
N TYR A 50 2.23 6.41 18.89
CA TYR A 50 1.19 5.80 18.07
C TYR A 50 1.07 4.31 18.38
N ASP A 51 -0.16 3.80 18.42
CA ASP A 51 -0.45 2.40 18.70
C ASP A 51 -0.40 1.56 17.40
N TRP A 52 0.79 1.15 17.05
CA TRP A 52 1.01 0.26 15.90
C TRP A 52 0.54 -1.18 16.14
N THR A 53 0.19 -1.55 17.38
CA THR A 53 -0.35 -2.87 17.69
C THR A 53 -1.83 -2.97 17.31
N ARG A 54 -2.56 -1.85 17.40
CA ARG A 54 -3.96 -1.70 16.99
C ARG A 54 -4.12 -0.94 15.66
N LYS A 55 -3.09 -0.96 14.82
CA LYS A 55 -3.17 -0.33 13.51
C LYS A 55 -4.23 -0.98 12.62
N GLY A 56 -4.91 -0.17 11.83
CA GLY A 56 -5.68 -0.62 10.69
C GLY A 56 -4.80 -0.71 9.44
N SER A 57 -5.12 -1.62 8.53
CA SER A 57 -4.37 -1.77 7.28
C SER A 57 -5.30 -1.89 6.09
N PHE A 58 -4.98 -1.16 5.03
CA PHE A 58 -5.69 -1.17 3.75
C PHE A 58 -4.71 -1.45 2.62
N MET A 59 -4.94 -2.52 1.87
CA MET A 59 -4.11 -2.89 0.73
C MET A 59 -4.76 -2.34 -0.54
N LEU A 60 -4.10 -1.38 -1.17
CA LEU A 60 -4.51 -0.91 -2.49
C LEU A 60 -3.97 -1.86 -3.56
N SER A 61 -4.87 -2.35 -4.41
CA SER A 61 -4.49 -2.97 -5.67
C SER A 61 -3.81 -1.96 -6.60
N PRO A 62 -3.12 -2.39 -7.67
CA PRO A 62 -2.51 -1.45 -8.62
C PRO A 62 -3.51 -0.44 -9.20
N ILE A 63 -4.75 -0.88 -9.48
CA ILE A 63 -5.79 -0.01 -10.05
C ILE A 63 -6.29 1.00 -9.02
N GLU A 64 -6.58 0.57 -7.79
CA GLU A 64 -7.00 1.48 -6.71
C GLU A 64 -5.88 2.49 -6.35
N ALA A 65 -4.61 2.04 -6.38
CA ALA A 65 -3.47 2.93 -6.17
C ALA A 65 -3.38 3.99 -7.27
N ALA A 66 -3.57 3.61 -8.54
CA ALA A 66 -3.59 4.56 -9.66
C ALA A 66 -4.78 5.53 -9.56
N GLU A 67 -5.96 5.06 -9.17
CA GLU A 67 -7.14 5.91 -8.93
C GLU A 67 -6.88 6.90 -7.80
N LEU A 68 -6.35 6.44 -6.66
CA LEU A 68 -5.99 7.32 -5.55
C LEU A 68 -4.98 8.39 -5.99
N ALA A 69 -3.90 8.01 -6.68
CA ALA A 69 -2.89 8.94 -7.17
C ALA A 69 -3.48 10.01 -8.11
N ASN A 70 -4.42 9.62 -8.98
CA ASN A 70 -5.11 10.55 -9.87
C ASN A 70 -5.98 11.56 -9.09
N ARG A 71 -6.62 11.12 -7.99
CA ARG A 71 -7.43 11.99 -7.13
C ARG A 71 -6.58 12.89 -6.23
N LEU A 72 -5.38 12.46 -5.87
CA LEU A 72 -4.42 13.27 -5.13
C LEU A 72 -3.82 14.41 -5.97
N ASN A 73 -3.93 14.36 -7.30
CA ASN A 73 -3.32 15.36 -8.18
C ASN A 73 -3.97 16.74 -8.03
N PRO A 74 -3.26 17.74 -7.49
CA PRO A 74 -3.83 19.06 -7.24
C PRO A 74 -4.15 19.84 -8.52
N SER A 75 -3.54 19.48 -9.66
CA SER A 75 -3.83 20.12 -10.95
C SER A 75 -5.18 19.70 -11.56
N ARG A 76 -5.82 18.68 -11.00
CA ARG A 76 -7.15 18.20 -11.42
C ARG A 76 -8.29 18.70 -10.54
N GLN A 77 -8.24 19.94 -10.12
CA GLN A 77 -9.24 20.57 -9.24
C GLN A 77 -10.71 20.52 -9.76
N SER A 78 -10.93 20.25 -11.04
CA SER A 78 -12.28 20.12 -11.62
C SER A 78 -12.93 18.75 -11.37
N ILE A 79 -12.20 17.74 -10.93
CA ILE A 79 -12.73 16.45 -10.53
C ILE A 79 -12.87 16.48 -9.01
N ALA A 80 -14.06 16.23 -8.49
CA ALA A 80 -14.28 16.14 -7.05
C ALA A 80 -13.19 15.27 -6.42
N GLN A 81 -12.35 15.88 -5.55
CA GLN A 81 -11.26 15.18 -4.85
C GLN A 81 -11.87 14.28 -3.76
N LYS A 82 -12.64 13.31 -4.21
CA LYS A 82 -13.27 12.32 -3.36
C LYS A 82 -13.16 10.97 -4.01
N VAL A 83 -12.70 9.99 -3.25
CA VAL A 83 -12.71 8.57 -3.63
C VAL A 83 -12.97 7.73 -2.40
N GLU A 84 -13.65 6.62 -2.58
CA GLU A 84 -13.89 5.65 -1.53
C GLU A 84 -13.65 4.25 -2.08
N PHE A 85 -12.86 3.46 -1.36
CA PHE A 85 -12.61 2.06 -1.62
C PHE A 85 -13.20 1.23 -0.48
N PHE A 86 -13.83 0.12 -0.82
CA PHE A 86 -14.43 -0.80 0.15
C PHE A 86 -13.91 -2.21 -0.08
N HIS A 87 -13.47 -2.87 1.00
CA HIS A 87 -13.02 -4.25 0.99
C HIS A 87 -13.82 -5.09 1.99
N ASP A 88 -14.37 -6.19 1.52
CA ASP A 88 -14.93 -7.27 2.33
C ASP A 88 -14.23 -8.58 1.92
N PRO A 89 -13.15 -9.00 2.64
CA PRO A 89 -12.43 -10.23 2.33
C PRO A 89 -13.29 -11.50 2.41
N GLY A 90 -14.43 -11.42 3.10
CA GLY A 90 -15.38 -12.53 3.22
C GLY A 90 -16.50 -12.53 2.19
N MET A 91 -16.48 -11.58 1.24
CA MET A 91 -17.56 -11.43 0.25
C MET A 91 -17.80 -12.74 -0.52
N GLY A 92 -19.07 -13.16 -0.58
CA GLY A 92 -19.48 -14.40 -1.24
C GLY A 92 -19.31 -15.67 -0.42
N GLY A 93 -18.80 -15.59 0.82
CA GLY A 93 -18.62 -16.72 1.72
C GLY A 93 -19.40 -16.59 3.03
N SER A 94 -19.29 -17.61 3.90
CA SER A 94 -19.94 -17.64 5.22
C SER A 94 -19.42 -16.57 6.20
N SER A 95 -18.28 -15.96 5.91
CA SER A 95 -17.65 -14.88 6.69
C SER A 95 -17.92 -13.48 6.13
N GLN A 96 -18.83 -13.34 5.16
CA GLN A 96 -19.19 -12.04 4.58
C GLN A 96 -19.62 -11.06 5.68
N GLY A 97 -19.07 -9.83 5.63
CA GLY A 97 -19.33 -8.78 6.61
C GLY A 97 -18.61 -8.93 7.95
N SER A 98 -17.93 -10.07 8.22
CA SER A 98 -17.20 -10.26 9.48
C SER A 98 -16.01 -9.30 9.61
N VAL A 99 -15.37 -8.98 8.49
CA VAL A 99 -14.29 -7.98 8.39
C VAL A 99 -14.57 -7.10 7.20
N THR A 100 -14.87 -5.83 7.44
CA THR A 100 -15.04 -4.85 6.38
C THR A 100 -14.07 -3.70 6.60
N LYS A 101 -13.58 -3.14 5.51
CA LYS A 101 -12.67 -2.00 5.52
C LYS A 101 -13.10 -1.00 4.48
N SER A 102 -13.02 0.28 4.82
CA SER A 102 -13.14 1.35 3.83
C SER A 102 -12.01 2.36 3.98
N LEU A 103 -11.59 2.90 2.86
CA LEU A 103 -10.67 4.02 2.77
C LEU A 103 -11.32 5.11 1.95
N LYS A 104 -11.53 6.28 2.57
CA LYS A 104 -12.15 7.44 1.94
C LYS A 104 -11.17 8.60 1.94
N MET A 105 -11.03 9.25 0.79
CA MET A 105 -10.31 10.50 0.66
C MET A 105 -11.28 11.62 0.34
N GLU A 106 -11.14 12.76 1.00
CA GLU A 106 -11.91 13.97 0.78
C GLU A 106 -10.99 15.19 0.85
N ALA A 107 -11.24 16.19 -0.04
CA ALA A 107 -10.52 17.46 0.03
C ALA A 107 -10.81 18.18 1.35
N MET A 108 -9.82 18.89 1.88
CA MET A 108 -10.03 19.79 3.01
C MET A 108 -10.86 21.01 2.56
N PRO A 109 -11.86 21.43 3.35
CA PRO A 109 -12.75 22.52 2.97
C PRO A 109 -12.10 23.91 3.02
N ASP A 110 -10.90 24.02 3.58
CA ASP A 110 -10.16 25.27 3.76
C ASP A 110 -9.44 25.78 2.50
N GLY A 111 -9.53 25.06 1.39
CA GLY A 111 -8.91 25.44 0.12
C GLY A 111 -7.38 25.35 0.08
N THR A 112 -6.76 24.76 1.10
CA THR A 112 -5.28 24.62 1.20
C THR A 112 -4.70 23.58 0.23
N GLY A 113 -5.55 22.78 -0.44
CA GLY A 113 -5.12 21.67 -1.29
C GLY A 113 -4.76 20.41 -0.52
N GLY A 114 -4.98 20.40 0.80
CA GLY A 114 -4.83 19.21 1.62
C GLY A 114 -6.05 18.28 1.48
N VAL A 115 -5.90 17.05 1.98
CA VAL A 115 -6.97 16.06 2.00
C VAL A 115 -7.08 15.39 3.37
N PHE A 116 -8.25 14.86 3.67
CA PHE A 116 -8.45 13.89 4.74
C PHE A 116 -8.42 12.47 4.17
N LEU A 117 -7.63 11.60 4.76
CA LEU A 117 -7.72 10.16 4.55
C LEU A 117 -8.42 9.55 5.77
N ASN A 118 -9.60 8.99 5.53
CA ASN A 118 -10.42 8.35 6.54
C ASN A 118 -10.39 6.84 6.35
N TYR A 119 -9.80 6.14 7.29
CA TYR A 119 -9.81 4.69 7.35
C TYR A 119 -10.87 4.23 8.35
N SER A 120 -11.69 3.26 7.95
CA SER A 120 -12.65 2.58 8.82
C SER A 120 -12.53 1.08 8.66
N GLN A 121 -12.58 0.38 9.78
CA GLN A 121 -12.62 -1.08 9.82
C GLN A 121 -13.68 -1.52 10.81
N THR A 122 -14.46 -2.53 10.44
CA THR A 122 -15.24 -3.35 11.37
C THR A 122 -14.68 -4.76 11.33
N LYS A 123 -14.31 -5.31 12.49
CA LYS A 123 -13.77 -6.66 12.63
C LYS A 123 -14.49 -7.35 13.77
N PHE A 124 -15.31 -8.35 13.46
CA PHE A 124 -16.12 -9.11 14.43
C PHE A 124 -16.91 -8.20 15.41
N GLY A 125 -17.49 -7.11 14.89
CA GLY A 125 -18.24 -6.12 15.66
C GLY A 125 -17.42 -4.99 16.26
N GLU A 126 -16.10 -5.13 16.38
CA GLU A 126 -15.22 -4.06 16.83
C GLU A 126 -14.94 -3.06 15.69
N LYS A 127 -14.99 -1.77 16.01
CA LYS A 127 -14.77 -0.69 15.05
C LYS A 127 -13.46 0.02 15.33
N LEU A 128 -12.70 0.27 14.28
CA LEU A 128 -11.54 1.15 14.28
C LEU A 128 -11.74 2.23 13.22
N ASN A 129 -11.67 3.50 13.63
CA ASN A 129 -11.72 4.64 12.72
C ASN A 129 -10.48 5.50 12.94
N VAL A 130 -9.75 5.80 11.88
CA VAL A 130 -8.57 6.67 11.92
C VAL A 130 -8.69 7.70 10.81
N ASN A 131 -8.68 8.97 11.21
CA ASN A 131 -8.64 10.10 10.27
C ASN A 131 -7.22 10.69 10.29
N ILE A 132 -6.67 10.95 9.11
CA ILE A 132 -5.39 11.61 8.99
C ILE A 132 -5.49 12.81 8.04
N PRO A 133 -5.22 14.04 8.54
CA PRO A 133 -5.10 15.21 7.69
C PRO A 133 -3.77 15.19 6.96
N VAL A 134 -3.79 15.27 5.64
CA VAL A 134 -2.61 15.25 4.76
C VAL A 134 -2.48 16.64 4.16
N SER A 135 -1.42 17.34 4.46
CA SER A 135 -1.14 18.69 3.94
C SER A 135 -0.81 18.67 2.45
N PHE A 136 -0.90 19.81 1.78
CA PHE A 136 -0.63 19.94 0.34
C PHE A 136 0.71 19.34 -0.08
N GLY A 137 1.80 19.61 0.66
CA GLY A 137 3.11 19.02 0.35
C GLY A 137 3.16 17.51 0.52
N GLU A 138 2.49 16.99 1.56
CA GLU A 138 2.37 15.54 1.77
C GLU A 138 1.48 14.87 0.71
N VAL A 139 0.42 15.56 0.24
CA VAL A 139 -0.40 15.12 -0.90
C VAL A 139 0.45 14.95 -2.15
N SER A 140 1.28 15.96 -2.47
CA SER A 140 2.18 15.90 -3.62
C SER A 140 3.21 14.78 -3.50
N ALA A 141 3.78 14.58 -2.30
CA ALA A 141 4.73 13.50 -2.05
C ALA A 141 4.06 12.12 -2.19
N LEU A 142 2.84 11.94 -1.66
CA LEU A 142 2.07 10.71 -1.80
C LEU A 142 1.71 10.42 -3.26
N GLU A 143 1.26 11.42 -4.00
CA GLU A 143 0.95 11.26 -5.43
C GLU A 143 2.16 10.75 -6.21
N LEU A 144 3.30 11.42 -6.07
CA LEU A 144 4.54 11.03 -6.75
C LEU A 144 5.00 9.63 -6.34
N LEU A 145 4.97 9.33 -5.04
CA LEU A 145 5.34 8.02 -4.50
C LEU A 145 4.46 6.91 -5.07
N ILE A 146 3.13 7.07 -5.00
CA ILE A 146 2.19 6.07 -5.48
C ILE A 146 2.36 5.84 -6.99
N LYS A 147 2.48 6.90 -7.79
CA LYS A 147 2.74 6.79 -9.23
C LYS A 147 4.03 6.04 -9.55
N HIS A 148 5.08 6.26 -8.76
CA HIS A 148 6.35 5.54 -8.91
C HIS A 148 6.24 4.06 -8.51
N LEU A 149 5.40 3.74 -7.52
CA LEU A 149 5.23 2.37 -7.03
C LEU A 149 4.28 1.53 -7.89
N VAL A 150 3.31 2.12 -8.59
CA VAL A 150 2.31 1.39 -9.40
C VAL A 150 2.94 0.43 -10.41
N PRO A 151 3.91 0.81 -11.25
CA PRO A 151 4.57 -0.14 -12.16
C PRO A 151 5.24 -1.30 -11.41
N ARG A 152 5.84 -1.04 -10.25
CA ARG A 152 6.53 -2.05 -9.44
C ARG A 152 5.57 -3.08 -8.85
N VAL A 153 4.40 -2.66 -8.38
CA VAL A 153 3.38 -3.59 -7.88
C VAL A 153 2.70 -4.38 -9.00
N MET A 154 2.75 -3.87 -10.23
CA MET A 154 2.31 -4.57 -11.44
C MET A 154 3.35 -5.58 -11.97
N GLY A 155 4.55 -5.61 -11.40
CA GLY A 155 5.61 -6.54 -11.82
C GLY A 155 6.57 -5.98 -12.86
N PHE A 156 6.48 -4.70 -13.20
CA PHE A 156 7.46 -4.03 -14.05
C PHE A 156 8.62 -3.55 -13.17
N PHE A 157 9.78 -4.16 -13.37
CA PHE A 157 11.00 -3.82 -12.64
C PHE A 157 11.98 -3.09 -13.56
N ASP A 158 12.81 -2.23 -13.00
CA ASP A 158 13.99 -1.73 -13.69
C ASP A 158 14.98 -2.91 -13.88
N GLU A 159 15.59 -3.03 -15.03
CA GLU A 159 16.47 -4.17 -15.41
C GLU A 159 17.60 -4.41 -14.41
N ASP A 160 18.09 -3.38 -13.73
CA ASP A 160 19.15 -3.48 -12.72
C ASP A 160 18.76 -4.34 -11.48
N SER A 161 17.47 -4.54 -11.23
CA SER A 161 17.01 -5.40 -10.13
C SER A 161 16.93 -6.88 -10.48
N MET A 162 16.91 -7.23 -11.77
CA MET A 162 16.87 -8.64 -12.22
C MET A 162 18.26 -9.30 -12.20
N THR A 163 19.33 -8.56 -12.43
CA THR A 163 20.70 -9.11 -12.44
C THR A 163 21.21 -9.50 -11.06
N SER A 164 20.76 -8.85 -9.99
CA SER A 164 21.16 -9.16 -8.62
C SER A 164 20.51 -10.44 -8.06
N SER A 165 19.36 -10.87 -8.58
CA SER A 165 18.68 -12.09 -8.13
C SER A 165 19.20 -13.35 -8.81
N LEU A 166 19.81 -13.23 -10.00
CA LEU A 166 20.40 -14.34 -10.75
C LEU A 166 21.83 -14.66 -10.30
N SER A 167 22.56 -13.68 -9.76
CA SER A 167 23.93 -13.88 -9.27
C SER A 167 24.03 -14.59 -7.91
N SER A 168 22.94 -14.63 -7.13
CA SER A 168 22.89 -15.28 -5.82
C SER A 168 22.57 -16.79 -5.88
N SER A 169 22.13 -17.31 -7.03
CA SER A 169 21.79 -18.73 -7.21
C SER A 169 22.89 -19.59 -7.84
N SER A 170 24.02 -18.99 -8.27
CA SER A 170 25.11 -19.72 -8.96
C SER A 170 26.33 -20.03 -8.10
N SER A 171 26.33 -19.74 -6.79
CA SER A 171 27.50 -19.96 -5.93
C SER A 171 27.43 -21.18 -5.00
N SER A 172 26.53 -22.15 -5.24
CA SER A 172 26.44 -23.36 -4.42
C SER A 172 26.50 -24.65 -5.24
N SER A 173 27.57 -24.83 -6.04
CA SER A 173 27.97 -26.15 -6.49
C SER A 173 29.40 -26.09 -7.07
N ASN A 174 30.40 -26.35 -6.22
CA ASN A 174 31.58 -27.16 -6.55
C ASN A 174 32.57 -27.16 -5.38
N SER A 175 32.48 -28.20 -4.56
CA SER A 175 33.62 -28.74 -3.84
C SER A 175 33.41 -30.24 -3.67
N ALA A 176 33.64 -30.98 -4.74
CA ALA A 176 33.92 -32.41 -4.64
C ALA A 176 35.44 -32.58 -4.64
N SER A 177 35.97 -32.90 -3.48
CA SER A 177 37.35 -33.28 -3.26
C SER A 177 37.64 -34.63 -3.93
N TYR A 178 38.69 -34.70 -4.69
CA TYR A 178 39.41 -35.95 -4.94
C TYR A 178 40.63 -35.99 -4.02
N GLY A 179 40.61 -36.94 -3.08
CA GLY A 179 41.75 -37.31 -2.30
C GLY A 179 42.59 -38.40 -3.00
N TYR A 180 43.85 -38.33 -2.83
CA TYR A 180 44.79 -39.43 -2.77
C TYR A 180 45.49 -39.37 -1.42
#